data_54d00587deb1ea2f3f57a6fc375b0587
#
_entry.id   54d00587deb1ea2f3f57a6fc375b0587
#
_cell.length_a   1.000
_cell.length_b   1.000
_cell.length_c   1.000
_cell.angle_alpha   90.00
_cell.angle_beta   90.00
_cell.angle_gamma   90.00
#
_symmetry.space_group_name_H-M   'P 1'
#
loop_
_entity.id
_entity.type
_entity.pdbx_description
1 polymer ?
#
loop_
_entity_poly.entity_id
_entity_poly.type
_entity_poly.pdbx_seq_one_letter_code
_entity_poly.pdbx_strand_id
1 'polypeptide(L)'
;MSKKVCLLILDGWGIPSKPNFSAIEMAKTPFFEELLKEYPNAKLYTHGENVGLPQGQMGNSEVGHMNIGAGRIVLQDLMRIDKAIEEKLITRNKILNNVIEYSMKNKKRIHFVGLLSDGGIHSHIRHLFSLLELAKIKKAKNVFIH
;
A
#
# COMPACT_ATOMS: atom_id res chain seq x y z
N MET A 1 -35.78 -12.27 -17.43
CA MET A 1 -35.63 -12.08 -15.96
C MET A 1 -34.19 -11.66 -15.69
N SER A 2 -33.97 -10.57 -14.98
CA SER A 2 -32.62 -10.16 -14.57
C SER A 2 -32.07 -11.15 -13.54
N LYS A 3 -30.87 -11.71 -13.78
CA LYS A 3 -30.19 -12.56 -12.79
C LYS A 3 -29.82 -11.69 -11.61
N LYS A 4 -30.22 -12.06 -10.41
CA LYS A 4 -29.83 -11.40 -9.18
C LYS A 4 -28.56 -12.06 -8.64
N VAL A 5 -27.63 -11.26 -8.14
CA VAL A 5 -26.37 -11.71 -7.57
C VAL A 5 -26.28 -11.18 -6.14
N CYS A 6 -25.83 -12.02 -5.22
CA CYS A 6 -25.53 -11.65 -3.84
C CYS A 6 -24.05 -11.89 -3.60
N LEU A 7 -23.35 -10.87 -3.12
CA LEU A 7 -21.97 -10.98 -2.63
C LEU A 7 -22.00 -10.99 -1.10
N LEU A 8 -21.57 -12.08 -0.48
CA LEU A 8 -21.44 -12.20 0.97
C LEU A 8 -19.97 -12.14 1.35
N ILE A 9 -19.57 -11.13 2.11
CA ILE A 9 -18.20 -10.95 2.58
C ILE A 9 -18.14 -11.34 4.06
N LEU A 10 -17.38 -12.41 4.36
CA LEU A 10 -17.09 -12.85 5.73
C LEU A 10 -15.70 -12.30 6.10
N ASP A 11 -15.67 -11.06 6.58
CA ASP A 11 -14.43 -10.37 6.92
C ASP A 11 -13.74 -11.07 8.11
N GLY A 12 -12.43 -11.29 7.99
CA GLY A 12 -11.67 -12.05 8.98
C GLY A 12 -11.79 -13.58 8.85
N TRP A 13 -12.57 -14.11 7.90
CA TRP A 13 -12.70 -15.53 7.65
C TRP A 13 -11.50 -16.06 6.85
N GLY A 14 -10.36 -16.23 7.54
CA GLY A 14 -9.10 -16.62 6.91
C GLY A 14 -8.81 -18.13 7.01
N ILE A 15 -7.90 -18.59 6.17
CA ILE A 15 -7.37 -19.95 6.22
C ILE A 15 -6.13 -19.91 7.13
N PRO A 16 -6.15 -20.59 8.28
CA PRO A 16 -5.05 -20.53 9.23
C PRO A 16 -3.86 -21.38 8.80
N SER A 17 -2.66 -20.95 9.16
CA SER A 17 -1.44 -21.76 9.02
C SER A 17 -1.40 -22.94 10.04
N LYS A 18 -2.10 -22.79 11.17
CA LYS A 18 -2.21 -23.79 12.23
C LYS A 18 -3.68 -23.92 12.64
N PRO A 19 -4.36 -25.03 12.28
CA PRO A 19 -5.80 -25.19 12.54
C PRO A 19 -6.22 -25.01 14.00
N ASN A 20 -5.40 -25.49 14.95
CA ASN A 20 -5.71 -25.44 16.39
C ASN A 20 -5.80 -24.01 16.97
N PHE A 21 -5.39 -23.00 16.20
CA PHE A 21 -5.50 -21.59 16.62
C PHE A 21 -6.58 -20.82 15.85
N SER A 22 -7.44 -21.53 15.11
CA SER A 22 -8.54 -20.95 14.37
C SER A 22 -9.88 -21.34 14.96
N ALA A 23 -10.65 -20.37 15.42
CA ALA A 23 -12.01 -20.61 15.88
C ALA A 23 -12.92 -21.17 14.77
N ILE A 24 -12.65 -20.83 13.51
CA ILE A 24 -13.38 -21.32 12.34
C ILE A 24 -13.15 -22.83 12.18
N GLU A 25 -11.89 -23.27 12.19
CA GLU A 25 -11.52 -24.68 12.04
C GLU A 25 -11.97 -25.55 13.23
N MET A 26 -12.10 -24.94 14.40
CA MET A 26 -12.59 -25.64 15.61
C MET A 26 -14.11 -25.66 15.71
N ALA A 27 -14.79 -24.83 14.93
CA ALA A 27 -16.26 -24.76 14.92
C ALA A 27 -16.85 -25.84 14.00
N LYS A 28 -18.10 -26.22 14.27
CA LYS A 28 -18.88 -27.06 13.35
C LYS A 28 -19.50 -26.17 12.26
N THR A 29 -18.95 -26.24 11.06
CA THR A 29 -19.38 -25.42 9.91
C THR A 29 -19.84 -26.27 8.73
N PRO A 30 -20.83 -27.20 8.90
CA PRO A 30 -21.16 -28.22 7.91
C PRO A 30 -21.59 -27.63 6.56
N PHE A 31 -22.34 -26.56 6.57
CA PHE A 31 -22.77 -25.90 5.35
C PHE A 31 -21.60 -25.27 4.57
N PHE A 32 -20.65 -24.62 5.27
CA PHE A 32 -19.46 -24.05 4.65
C PHE A 32 -18.54 -25.14 4.08
N GLU A 33 -18.40 -26.25 4.79
CA GLU A 33 -17.64 -27.42 4.30
C GLU A 33 -18.28 -28.05 3.05
N GLU A 34 -19.61 -28.12 3.00
CA GLU A 34 -20.35 -28.57 1.80
C GLU A 34 -20.14 -27.63 0.63
N LEU A 35 -20.22 -26.31 0.82
CA LEU A 35 -19.95 -25.31 -0.21
C LEU A 35 -18.57 -25.47 -0.82
N LEU A 36 -17.54 -25.68 -0.01
CA LEU A 36 -16.18 -25.87 -0.50
C LEU A 36 -15.99 -27.15 -1.32
N LYS A 37 -16.81 -28.18 -1.09
CA LYS A 37 -16.77 -29.44 -1.84
C LYS A 37 -17.55 -29.39 -3.16
N GLU A 38 -18.71 -28.73 -3.15
CA GLU A 38 -19.64 -28.79 -4.26
C GLU A 38 -19.52 -27.65 -5.26
N TYR A 39 -18.95 -26.49 -4.82
CA TYR A 39 -18.88 -25.31 -5.67
C TYR A 39 -17.44 -24.89 -5.97
N PRO A 40 -17.21 -24.27 -7.16
CA PRO A 40 -15.91 -23.71 -7.49
C PRO A 40 -15.42 -22.72 -6.44
N ASN A 41 -14.18 -22.88 -5.98
CA ASN A 41 -13.56 -22.00 -4.99
C ASN A 41 -12.12 -21.68 -5.35
N ALA A 42 -11.62 -20.58 -4.80
CA ALA A 42 -10.23 -20.15 -4.96
C ALA A 42 -9.71 -19.48 -3.68
N LYS A 43 -8.40 -19.50 -3.52
CA LYS A 43 -7.73 -18.85 -2.40
C LYS A 43 -7.16 -17.51 -2.84
N LEU A 44 -7.29 -16.49 -2.02
CA LEU A 44 -6.75 -15.17 -2.23
C LEU A 44 -5.72 -14.84 -1.16
N TYR A 45 -4.66 -14.16 -1.56
CA TYR A 45 -3.72 -13.55 -0.62
C TYR A 45 -4.27 -12.19 -0.20
N THR A 46 -4.19 -11.92 1.11
CA THR A 46 -4.77 -10.72 1.73
C THR A 46 -3.73 -9.80 2.36
N HIS A 47 -2.47 -9.92 1.95
CA HIS A 47 -1.35 -9.17 2.51
C HIS A 47 -0.34 -8.73 1.43
N GLY A 48 0.52 -7.81 1.77
CA GLY A 48 1.62 -7.35 0.94
C GLY A 48 1.16 -6.84 -0.43
N GLU A 49 1.96 -7.07 -1.44
CA GLU A 49 1.74 -6.56 -2.80
C GLU A 49 0.44 -7.04 -3.44
N ASN A 50 -0.08 -8.19 -2.99
CA ASN A 50 -1.35 -8.73 -3.48
C ASN A 50 -2.57 -7.85 -3.15
N VAL A 51 -2.42 -6.95 -2.20
CA VAL A 51 -3.45 -5.98 -1.80
C VAL A 51 -2.96 -4.53 -1.88
N GLY A 52 -1.83 -4.30 -2.55
CA GLY A 52 -1.28 -2.96 -2.78
C GLY A 52 -0.48 -2.38 -1.61
N LEU A 53 -0.04 -3.22 -0.68
CA LEU A 53 0.82 -2.89 0.45
C LEU A 53 2.28 -3.32 0.19
N PRO A 54 3.27 -2.78 0.89
CA PRO A 54 4.64 -3.27 0.85
C PRO A 54 4.76 -4.76 1.16
N GLN A 55 5.77 -5.42 0.59
CA GLN A 55 6.04 -6.82 0.85
C GLN A 55 6.18 -7.10 2.36
N GLY A 56 5.56 -8.17 2.84
CA GLY A 56 5.60 -8.56 4.25
C GLY A 56 4.65 -7.78 5.17
N GLN A 57 4.01 -6.73 4.69
CA GLN A 57 3.03 -6.00 5.48
C GLN A 57 1.71 -6.76 5.54
N MET A 58 1.16 -6.90 6.74
CA MET A 58 -0.13 -7.53 6.98
C MET A 58 -1.25 -6.68 6.36
N GLY A 59 -2.20 -7.35 5.70
CA GLY A 59 -3.40 -6.70 5.18
C GLY A 59 -4.38 -6.30 6.28
N ASN A 60 -5.39 -5.55 5.86
CA ASN A 60 -6.50 -5.13 6.72
C ASN A 60 -7.80 -5.06 5.90
N SER A 61 -8.91 -4.85 6.61
CA SER A 61 -10.24 -4.78 6.01
C SER A 61 -10.35 -3.66 4.96
N GLU A 62 -9.76 -2.51 5.22
CA GLU A 62 -9.84 -1.35 4.32
C GLU A 62 -9.26 -1.67 2.94
N VAL A 63 -8.01 -2.15 2.88
CA VAL A 63 -7.37 -2.48 1.59
C VAL A 63 -8.05 -3.66 0.92
N GLY A 64 -8.54 -4.65 1.67
CA GLY A 64 -9.28 -5.79 1.14
C GLY A 64 -10.56 -5.37 0.44
N HIS A 65 -11.41 -4.58 1.12
CA HIS A 65 -12.66 -4.07 0.54
C HIS A 65 -12.41 -3.13 -0.64
N MET A 66 -11.37 -2.30 -0.57
CA MET A 66 -10.99 -1.42 -1.68
C MET A 66 -10.63 -2.22 -2.94
N ASN A 67 -9.86 -3.31 -2.80
CA ASN A 67 -9.51 -4.17 -3.93
C ASN A 67 -10.73 -4.92 -4.51
N ILE A 68 -11.62 -5.41 -3.65
CA ILE A 68 -12.88 -6.04 -4.07
C ILE A 68 -13.73 -5.05 -4.87
N GLY A 69 -13.93 -3.84 -4.33
CA GLY A 69 -14.74 -2.81 -4.97
C GLY A 69 -14.16 -2.30 -6.29
N ALA A 70 -12.83 -2.21 -6.38
CA ALA A 70 -12.13 -1.78 -7.59
C ALA A 70 -11.98 -2.88 -8.65
N GLY A 71 -12.16 -4.16 -8.29
CA GLY A 71 -11.91 -5.30 -9.18
C GLY A 71 -10.44 -5.44 -9.62
N ARG A 72 -9.52 -4.85 -8.89
CA ARG A 72 -8.08 -4.87 -9.16
C ARG A 72 -7.28 -4.53 -7.92
N ILE A 73 -5.98 -4.79 -7.93
CA ILE A 73 -5.08 -4.34 -6.88
C ILE A 73 -4.96 -2.81 -6.92
N VAL A 74 -5.28 -2.16 -5.79
CA VAL A 74 -5.16 -0.71 -5.59
C VAL A 74 -3.92 -0.45 -4.76
N LEU A 75 -2.89 0.11 -5.38
CA LEU A 75 -1.66 0.45 -4.68
C LEU A 75 -1.93 1.55 -3.64
N GLN A 76 -1.54 1.29 -2.41
CA GLN A 76 -1.57 2.28 -1.34
C GLN A 76 -0.50 3.35 -1.55
N ASP A 77 -0.65 4.52 -0.93
CA ASP A 77 0.20 5.67 -1.20
C ASP A 77 1.69 5.38 -0.97
N LEU A 78 2.03 4.63 0.07
CA LEU A 78 3.42 4.22 0.31
C LEU A 78 4.00 3.45 -0.89
N MET A 79 3.27 2.44 -1.40
CA MET A 79 3.68 1.67 -2.57
C MET A 79 3.74 2.50 -3.85
N ARG A 80 2.84 3.46 -4.01
CA ARG A 80 2.87 4.40 -5.15
C ARG A 80 4.13 5.26 -5.13
N ILE A 81 4.52 5.74 -3.95
CA ILE A 81 5.75 6.52 -3.77
C ILE A 81 6.98 5.64 -4.00
N ASP A 82 7.01 4.43 -3.42
CA ASP A 82 8.10 3.49 -3.62
C ASP A 82 8.34 3.20 -5.10
N LYS A 83 7.29 2.84 -5.84
CA LYS A 83 7.38 2.63 -7.29
C LYS A 83 7.84 3.88 -8.04
N ALA A 84 7.34 5.05 -7.67
CA ALA A 84 7.77 6.30 -8.30
C ALA A 84 9.26 6.59 -8.06
N ILE A 85 9.82 6.15 -6.94
CA ILE A 85 11.24 6.24 -6.65
C ILE A 85 12.03 5.22 -7.48
N GLU A 86 11.64 3.96 -7.47
CA GLU A 86 12.28 2.87 -8.22
C GLU A 86 12.32 3.16 -9.72
N GLU A 87 11.22 3.65 -10.27
CA GLU A 87 11.08 4.03 -11.68
C GLU A 87 11.66 5.43 -11.99
N LYS A 88 12.27 6.10 -11.00
CA LYS A 88 12.84 7.45 -11.10
C LYS A 88 11.82 8.53 -11.54
N LEU A 89 10.54 8.30 -11.33
CA LEU A 89 9.48 9.25 -11.65
C LEU A 89 9.50 10.48 -10.74
N ILE A 90 10.03 10.35 -9.52
CA ILE A 90 10.23 11.48 -8.58
C ILE A 90 11.05 12.59 -9.24
N THR A 91 12.09 12.24 -10.00
CA THR A 91 12.93 13.25 -10.69
C THR A 91 12.20 14.01 -11.80
N ARG A 92 11.10 13.41 -12.31
CA ARG A 92 10.26 14.00 -13.36
C ARG A 92 8.99 14.66 -12.82
N ASN A 93 8.76 14.60 -11.51
CA ASN A 93 7.58 15.19 -10.89
C ASN A 93 7.63 16.71 -11.04
N LYS A 94 6.70 17.27 -11.79
CA LYS A 94 6.65 18.71 -12.11
C LYS A 94 6.51 19.58 -10.88
N ILE A 95 5.70 19.15 -9.90
CA ILE A 95 5.44 19.93 -8.67
C ILE A 95 6.72 20.02 -7.84
N LEU A 96 7.39 18.91 -7.59
CA LEU A 96 8.63 18.87 -6.83
C LEU A 96 9.74 19.69 -7.52
N ASN A 97 9.89 19.54 -8.83
CA ASN A 97 10.84 20.32 -9.61
C ASN A 97 10.55 21.82 -9.50
N ASN A 98 9.30 22.24 -9.68
CA ASN A 98 8.90 23.64 -9.61
C ASN A 98 9.18 24.26 -8.24
N VAL A 99 8.89 23.55 -7.14
CA VAL A 99 9.16 24.02 -5.76
C VAL A 99 10.67 24.24 -5.56
N ILE A 100 11.50 23.28 -5.99
CA ILE A 100 12.95 23.39 -5.86
C ILE A 100 13.48 24.56 -6.70
N GLU A 101 13.06 24.66 -7.95
CA GLU A 101 13.49 25.74 -8.88
C GLU A 101 13.03 27.12 -8.39
N TYR A 102 11.79 27.22 -7.88
CA TYR A 102 11.30 28.45 -7.26
C TYR A 102 12.16 28.88 -6.07
N SER A 103 12.51 27.94 -5.19
CA SER A 103 13.35 28.19 -4.03
C SER A 103 14.73 28.71 -4.45
N MET A 104 15.36 28.07 -5.42
CA MET A 104 16.68 28.48 -5.93
C MET A 104 16.64 29.86 -6.59
N LYS A 105 15.66 30.11 -7.48
CA LYS A 105 15.52 31.40 -8.19
C LYS A 105 15.29 32.55 -7.22
N ASN A 106 14.54 32.31 -6.13
CA ASN A 106 14.16 33.35 -5.17
C ASN A 106 15.06 33.35 -3.93
N LYS A 107 16.16 32.59 -3.91
CA LYS A 107 17.08 32.47 -2.77
C LYS A 107 16.37 32.07 -1.46
N LYS A 108 15.36 31.22 -1.57
CA LYS A 108 14.58 30.70 -0.44
C LYS A 108 15.17 29.42 0.10
N ARG A 109 14.68 28.99 1.27
CA ARG A 109 15.03 27.72 1.91
C ARG A 109 14.02 26.64 1.54
N ILE A 110 14.49 25.40 1.44
CA ILE A 110 13.66 24.22 1.31
C ILE A 110 13.66 23.50 2.65
N HIS A 111 12.51 23.19 3.18
CA HIS A 111 12.34 22.44 4.41
C HIS A 111 11.61 21.15 4.14
N PHE A 112 12.25 20.00 4.40
CA PHE A 112 11.61 18.70 4.45
C PHE A 112 11.18 18.43 5.88
N VAL A 113 9.88 18.23 6.10
CA VAL A 113 9.28 18.01 7.42
C VAL A 113 8.54 16.69 7.41
N GLY A 114 8.79 15.81 8.38
CA GLY A 114 8.10 14.54 8.44
C GLY A 114 8.64 13.59 9.51
N LEU A 115 7.97 12.45 9.64
CA LEU A 115 8.40 11.39 10.53
C LEU A 115 9.60 10.65 9.92
N LEU A 116 10.70 10.58 10.64
CA LEU A 116 11.86 9.78 10.26
C LEU A 116 11.67 8.35 10.76
N SER A 117 11.35 7.43 9.85
CA SER A 117 11.07 6.03 10.17
C SER A 117 11.56 5.10 9.07
N ASP A 118 12.00 3.92 9.47
CA ASP A 118 12.32 2.79 8.59
C ASP A 118 11.19 1.74 8.54
N GLY A 119 10.15 1.93 9.36
CA GLY A 119 9.05 0.96 9.50
C GLY A 119 8.07 0.90 8.33
N GLY A 120 7.96 1.97 7.53
CA GLY A 120 7.10 1.95 6.34
C GLY A 120 5.59 1.88 6.59
N ILE A 121 5.12 2.37 7.75
CA ILE A 121 3.68 2.43 8.06
C ILE A 121 3.14 3.82 7.72
N HIS A 122 3.70 4.87 8.33
CA HIS A 122 3.28 6.27 8.11
C HIS A 122 4.28 7.04 7.24
N SER A 123 5.53 6.58 7.17
CA SER A 123 6.62 7.16 6.37
C SER A 123 7.71 6.13 6.15
N HIS A 124 8.62 6.41 5.22
CA HIS A 124 9.84 5.63 5.06
C HIS A 124 11.03 6.55 4.74
N ILE A 125 12.16 6.33 5.43
CA ILE A 125 13.38 7.14 5.28
C ILE A 125 13.91 7.18 3.83
N ARG A 126 13.67 6.13 3.03
CA ARG A 126 14.03 6.09 1.61
C ARG A 126 13.35 7.21 0.80
N HIS A 127 12.14 7.61 1.19
CA HIS A 127 11.43 8.73 0.54
C HIS A 127 12.16 10.04 0.77
N LEU A 128 12.61 10.29 2.00
CA LEU A 128 13.43 11.46 2.32
C LEU A 128 14.74 11.45 1.53
N PHE A 129 15.44 10.32 1.47
CA PHE A 129 16.69 10.20 0.70
C PHE A 129 16.47 10.51 -0.78
N SER A 130 15.37 10.04 -1.37
CA SER A 130 15.03 10.33 -2.76
C SER A 130 14.79 11.83 -3.00
N LEU A 131 14.12 12.52 -2.06
CA LEU A 131 13.91 13.98 -2.13
C LEU A 131 15.23 14.75 -1.97
N LEU A 132 16.12 14.31 -1.09
CA LEU A 132 17.44 14.90 -0.93
C LEU A 132 18.32 14.69 -2.17
N GLU A 133 18.23 13.51 -2.79
CA GLU A 133 18.93 13.25 -4.04
C GLU A 133 18.42 14.15 -5.16
N LEU A 134 17.11 14.34 -5.28
CA LEU A 134 16.52 15.27 -6.22
C LEU A 134 17.03 16.71 -5.99
N ALA A 135 17.05 17.17 -4.72
CA ALA A 135 17.57 18.49 -4.37
C ALA A 135 19.06 18.64 -4.72
N LYS A 136 19.85 17.58 -4.51
CA LYS A 136 21.27 17.50 -4.90
C LYS A 136 21.45 17.58 -6.43
N ILE A 137 20.70 16.81 -7.20
CA ILE A 137 20.72 16.83 -8.67
C ILE A 137 20.42 18.24 -9.19
N LYS A 138 19.45 18.92 -8.57
CA LYS A 138 19.10 20.32 -8.90
C LYS A 138 20.08 21.36 -8.37
N LYS A 139 21.09 20.95 -7.60
CA LYS A 139 22.08 21.83 -6.95
C LYS A 139 21.48 22.84 -5.97
N ALA A 140 20.39 22.47 -5.30
CA ALA A 140 19.78 23.28 -4.25
C ALA A 140 20.74 23.39 -3.04
N LYS A 141 20.99 24.61 -2.55
CA LYS A 141 22.01 24.86 -1.51
C LYS A 141 21.42 24.96 -0.09
N ASN A 142 20.19 25.46 0.03
CA ASN A 142 19.58 25.76 1.33
C ASN A 142 18.45 24.76 1.62
N VAL A 143 18.83 23.54 1.98
CA VAL A 143 17.93 22.42 2.29
C VAL A 143 18.05 22.05 3.76
N PHE A 144 16.93 21.97 4.45
CA PHE A 144 16.82 21.67 5.89
C PHE A 144 15.86 20.50 6.11
N ILE A 145 16.13 19.69 7.12
CA ILE A 145 15.33 18.53 7.51
C ILE A 145 14.82 18.73 8.94
N HIS A 146 13.57 18.42 9.17
CA HIS A 146 12.90 18.50 10.48
C HIS A 146 12.13 17.22 10.80
#